data_c97eba76b9ca19f026f9cdfc31370446
#
_entry.id   c97eba76b9ca19f026f9cdfc31370446
#
_cell.length_a   1.000
_cell.length_b   1.000
_cell.length_c   1.000
_cell.angle_alpha   90.00
_cell.angle_beta   90.00
_cell.angle_gamma   90.00
#
_symmetry.space_group_name_H-M   'P 1'
#
loop_
_entity.id
_entity.type
_entity.pdbx_description
1 polymer ?
#
loop_
_entity_poly.entity_id
_entity_poly.type
_entity_poly.pdbx_seq_one_letter_code
_entity_poly.pdbx_strand_id
1 'polypeptide(L)'
;KNMTFIVAIDGGAGSGKGTIAKGISKKFNFSYFDTGIIYRGLALKTIRKYGEDFTDLNAIAEANIFDINSVNESEIRNPTIDKYSSIIASIPDVRKIVVSIQRNFKEKSKHHKGIVVDGRDIGTIIFPNANLKLFISASLEERAKRRFSEFLEKNQKISYNDVIKQLQKRDQRDKERSVAPLVAA
;
A
#
# COMPACT_ATOMS: atom_id res chain seq x y z
N LYS A 1 -13.45 9.14 26.67
CA LYS A 1 -12.42 8.54 25.77
C LYS A 1 -12.36 9.41 24.53
N ASN A 2 -11.28 10.14 24.31
CA ASN A 2 -11.09 10.88 23.06
C ASN A 2 -10.99 9.85 21.92
N MET A 3 -11.99 9.83 21.04
CA MET A 3 -11.94 8.97 19.86
C MET A 3 -10.92 9.56 18.88
N THR A 4 -9.97 8.74 18.45
CA THR A 4 -8.99 9.10 17.42
C THR A 4 -9.71 9.33 16.09
N PHE A 5 -9.57 10.52 15.50
CA PHE A 5 -10.15 10.82 14.19
C PHE A 5 -9.41 10.01 13.10
N ILE A 6 -10.15 9.32 12.24
CA ILE A 6 -9.59 8.45 11.21
C ILE A 6 -9.90 9.00 9.83
N VAL A 7 -8.86 9.28 9.05
CA VAL A 7 -8.93 9.59 7.62
C VAL A 7 -8.45 8.38 6.83
N ALA A 8 -9.34 7.76 6.09
CA ALA A 8 -9.05 6.65 5.19
C ALA A 8 -8.89 7.19 3.76
N ILE A 9 -7.77 6.89 3.11
CA ILE A 9 -7.48 7.34 1.74
C ILE A 9 -7.18 6.14 0.86
N ASP A 10 -8.05 5.87 -0.10
CA ASP A 10 -7.90 4.77 -1.05
C ASP A 10 -7.69 5.29 -2.47
N GLY A 11 -7.13 4.47 -3.33
CA GLY A 11 -6.91 4.80 -4.73
C GLY A 11 -5.83 3.98 -5.41
N GLY A 12 -5.77 4.03 -6.72
CA GLY A 12 -4.83 3.28 -7.54
C GLY A 12 -3.36 3.64 -7.30
N ALA A 13 -2.45 2.85 -7.84
CA ALA A 13 -1.02 3.16 -7.82
C ALA A 13 -0.74 4.45 -8.60
N GLY A 14 0.09 5.34 -8.04
CA GLY A 14 0.44 6.62 -8.67
C GLY A 14 -0.67 7.67 -8.70
N SER A 15 -1.80 7.46 -8.00
CA SER A 15 -2.94 8.40 -7.98
C SER A 15 -2.65 9.72 -7.24
N GLY A 16 -1.57 9.79 -6.47
CA GLY A 16 -1.23 10.96 -5.64
C GLY A 16 -1.78 10.90 -4.22
N LYS A 17 -2.43 9.79 -3.82
CA LYS A 17 -2.99 9.64 -2.48
C LYS A 17 -1.98 9.84 -1.35
N GLY A 18 -0.74 9.35 -1.49
CA GLY A 18 0.31 9.54 -0.48
C GLY A 18 0.68 11.01 -0.26
N THR A 19 0.71 11.81 -1.32
CA THR A 19 0.94 13.26 -1.23
C THR A 19 -0.19 13.95 -0.47
N ILE A 20 -1.43 13.60 -0.79
CA ILE A 20 -2.62 14.12 -0.10
C ILE A 20 -2.61 13.67 1.37
N ALA A 21 -2.33 12.41 1.63
CA ALA A 21 -2.27 11.86 2.99
C ALA A 21 -1.24 12.57 3.87
N LYS A 22 -0.04 12.77 3.35
CA LYS A 22 1.03 13.54 4.04
C LYS A 22 0.64 15.00 4.26
N GLY A 23 -0.01 15.64 3.28
CA GLY A 23 -0.52 17.01 3.41
C GLY A 23 -1.54 17.14 4.54
N ILE A 24 -2.52 16.24 4.62
CA ILE A 24 -3.52 16.19 5.69
C ILE A 24 -2.83 15.93 7.04
N SER A 25 -1.96 14.94 7.11
CA SER A 25 -1.21 14.60 8.32
C SER A 25 -0.46 15.82 8.88
N LYS A 26 0.29 16.52 8.02
CA LYS A 26 1.04 17.72 8.40
C LYS A 26 0.12 18.85 8.86
N LYS A 27 -0.96 19.12 8.11
CA LYS A 27 -1.89 20.23 8.38
C LYS A 27 -2.61 20.09 9.73
N PHE A 28 -3.02 18.88 10.06
CA PHE A 28 -3.81 18.60 11.26
C PHE A 28 -3.00 17.98 12.40
N ASN A 29 -1.71 17.81 12.22
CA ASN A 29 -0.82 17.09 13.16
C ASN A 29 -1.35 15.69 13.51
N PHE A 30 -1.77 14.94 12.47
CA PHE A 30 -2.21 13.55 12.57
C PHE A 30 -1.05 12.60 12.29
N SER A 31 -1.09 11.41 12.85
CA SER A 31 -0.15 10.34 12.51
C SER A 31 -0.44 9.80 11.11
N TYR A 32 0.59 9.52 10.30
CA TYR A 32 0.44 9.02 8.93
C TYR A 32 0.96 7.60 8.77
N PHE A 33 0.25 6.80 8.00
CA PHE A 33 0.63 5.44 7.68
C PHE A 33 0.36 5.07 6.21
N ASP A 34 1.44 4.77 5.46
CA ASP A 34 1.40 4.13 4.13
C ASP A 34 1.33 2.61 4.30
N THR A 35 0.14 2.01 4.14
CA THR A 35 -0.02 0.56 4.29
C THR A 35 0.68 -0.24 3.18
N GLY A 36 1.02 0.39 2.08
CA GLY A 36 1.81 -0.22 1.01
C GLY A 36 3.21 -0.64 1.45
N ILE A 37 3.75 -0.07 2.52
CA ILE A 37 5.04 -0.46 3.11
C ILE A 37 5.00 -1.93 3.57
N ILE A 38 3.88 -2.40 4.13
CA ILE A 38 3.74 -3.79 4.58
C ILE A 38 3.90 -4.75 3.41
N TYR A 39 3.12 -4.57 2.35
CA TYR A 39 3.15 -5.47 1.19
C TYR A 39 4.48 -5.41 0.43
N ARG A 40 5.11 -4.23 0.37
CA ARG A 40 6.45 -4.10 -0.23
C ARG A 40 7.53 -4.75 0.63
N GLY A 41 7.47 -4.59 1.95
CA GLY A 41 8.38 -5.26 2.87
C GLY A 41 8.25 -6.78 2.79
N LEU A 42 7.02 -7.29 2.75
CA LEU A 42 6.75 -8.72 2.53
C LEU A 42 7.31 -9.21 1.21
N ALA A 43 7.11 -8.47 0.11
CA ALA A 43 7.64 -8.82 -1.19
C ALA A 43 9.17 -8.91 -1.17
N LEU A 44 9.84 -7.93 -0.58
CA LEU A 44 11.29 -7.94 -0.44
C LEU A 44 11.79 -9.16 0.33
N LYS A 45 11.19 -9.45 1.49
CA LYS A 45 11.57 -10.59 2.33
C LYS A 45 11.33 -11.93 1.64
N THR A 46 10.17 -12.08 1.01
CA THR A 46 9.80 -13.32 0.31
C THR A 46 10.74 -13.59 -0.86
N ILE A 47 11.02 -12.57 -1.69
CA ILE A 47 11.93 -12.73 -2.84
C ILE A 47 13.36 -13.02 -2.38
N ARG A 48 13.85 -12.35 -1.34
CA ARG A 48 15.20 -12.59 -0.82
C ARG A 48 15.40 -14.01 -0.32
N LYS A 49 14.38 -14.60 0.24
CA LYS A 49 14.47 -15.94 0.85
C LYS A 49 14.15 -17.06 -0.12
N TYR A 50 13.19 -16.85 -1.04
CA TYR A 50 12.66 -17.93 -1.88
C TYR A 50 12.83 -17.67 -3.39
N GLY A 51 13.36 -16.52 -3.79
CA GLY A 51 13.43 -16.10 -5.20
C GLY A 51 12.10 -15.55 -5.72
N GLU A 52 12.10 -15.20 -7.03
CA GLU A 52 10.91 -14.63 -7.69
C GLU A 52 9.81 -15.68 -7.99
N ASP A 53 10.16 -16.97 -7.98
CA ASP A 53 9.23 -18.10 -8.19
C ASP A 53 8.61 -18.63 -6.89
N PHE A 54 8.54 -17.81 -5.85
CA PHE A 54 7.94 -18.17 -4.57
C PHE A 54 6.48 -18.60 -4.71
N THR A 55 6.05 -19.48 -3.81
CA THR A 55 4.65 -19.93 -3.74
C THR A 55 3.83 -19.04 -2.78
N ASP A 56 2.50 -19.14 -2.84
CA ASP A 56 1.60 -18.48 -1.88
C ASP A 56 1.93 -18.86 -0.44
N LEU A 57 2.28 -20.14 -0.19
CA LEU A 57 2.67 -20.61 1.14
C LEU A 57 3.94 -19.94 1.66
N ASN A 58 4.90 -19.63 0.78
CA ASN A 58 6.10 -18.89 1.16
C ASN A 58 5.73 -17.45 1.61
N ALA A 59 4.87 -16.77 0.86
CA ALA A 59 4.39 -15.44 1.21
C ALA A 59 3.59 -15.44 2.52
N ILE A 60 2.74 -16.44 2.75
CA ILE A 60 1.97 -16.62 3.99
C ILE A 60 2.92 -16.84 5.18
N ALA A 61 3.96 -17.69 5.02
CA ALA A 61 4.94 -17.92 6.05
C ALA A 61 5.66 -16.64 6.48
N GLU A 62 6.11 -15.83 5.51
CA GLU A 62 6.74 -14.53 5.80
C GLU A 62 5.77 -13.52 6.42
N ALA A 63 4.49 -13.54 6.03
CA ALA A 63 3.48 -12.66 6.60
C ALA A 63 3.24 -12.95 8.09
N ASN A 64 3.26 -14.21 8.51
CA ASN A 64 3.07 -14.61 9.91
C ASN A 64 4.18 -14.12 10.86
N ILE A 65 5.39 -13.91 10.35
CA ILE A 65 6.55 -13.45 11.13
C ILE A 65 6.97 -12.02 10.78
N PHE A 66 6.12 -11.28 10.07
CA PHE A 66 6.46 -9.97 9.55
C PHE A 66 6.55 -8.92 10.65
N ASP A 67 7.72 -8.27 10.74
CA ASP A 67 7.91 -7.07 11.54
C ASP A 67 8.06 -5.84 10.63
N ILE A 68 7.14 -4.91 10.73
CA ILE A 68 7.15 -3.67 9.96
C ILE A 68 8.35 -2.78 10.28
N ASN A 69 8.88 -2.85 11.51
CA ASN A 69 10.03 -2.06 11.92
C ASN A 69 11.33 -2.51 11.25
N SER A 70 11.35 -3.73 10.70
CA SER A 70 12.50 -4.27 9.96
C SER A 70 12.57 -3.81 8.50
N VAL A 71 11.60 -3.01 8.03
CA VAL A 71 11.54 -2.58 6.63
C VAL A 71 12.42 -1.35 6.39
N ASN A 72 13.38 -1.49 5.49
CA ASN A 72 14.14 -0.35 4.98
C ASN A 72 13.42 0.23 3.75
N GLU A 73 12.86 1.43 3.90
CA GLU A 73 12.09 2.08 2.83
C GLU A 73 12.89 2.35 1.55
N SER A 74 14.21 2.52 1.64
CA SER A 74 15.04 2.75 0.46
C SER A 74 15.10 1.52 -0.46
N GLU A 75 14.94 0.32 0.08
CA GLU A 75 15.04 -0.94 -0.66
C GLU A 75 13.71 -1.39 -1.29
N ILE A 76 12.59 -0.90 -0.80
CA ILE A 76 11.25 -1.37 -1.21
C ILE A 76 10.60 -0.55 -2.33
N ARG A 77 11.25 0.51 -2.82
CA ARG A 77 10.67 1.40 -3.83
C ARG A 77 11.37 1.25 -5.17
N ASN A 78 11.16 0.11 -5.81
CA ASN A 78 11.67 -0.22 -7.15
C ASN A 78 10.63 -1.02 -7.95
N PRO A 79 10.79 -1.16 -9.29
CA PRO A 79 9.81 -1.82 -10.15
C PRO A 79 9.54 -3.28 -9.80
N THR A 80 10.57 -4.04 -9.42
CA THR A 80 10.45 -5.46 -9.05
C THR A 80 9.58 -5.60 -7.79
N ILE A 81 9.89 -4.85 -6.74
CA ILE A 81 9.11 -4.89 -5.50
C ILE A 81 7.68 -4.40 -5.72
N ASP A 82 7.46 -3.40 -6.57
CA ASP A 82 6.12 -2.95 -6.93
C ASP A 82 5.27 -4.06 -7.58
N LYS A 83 5.88 -4.83 -8.50
CA LYS A 83 5.23 -5.99 -9.14
C LYS A 83 4.83 -7.03 -8.09
N TYR A 84 5.78 -7.49 -7.28
CA TYR A 84 5.55 -8.59 -6.35
C TYR A 84 4.71 -8.18 -5.13
N SER A 85 4.78 -6.94 -4.69
CA SER A 85 3.88 -6.42 -3.64
C SER A 85 2.42 -6.50 -4.06
N SER A 86 2.11 -6.25 -5.33
CA SER A 86 0.76 -6.37 -5.87
C SER A 86 0.31 -7.83 -5.99
N ILE A 87 1.22 -8.75 -6.33
CA ILE A 87 0.94 -10.20 -6.36
C ILE A 87 0.65 -10.71 -4.95
N ILE A 88 1.51 -10.42 -3.99
CA ILE A 88 1.35 -10.82 -2.58
C ILE A 88 0.06 -10.24 -1.98
N ALA A 89 -0.26 -8.97 -2.32
CA ALA A 89 -1.51 -8.35 -1.88
C ALA A 89 -2.78 -8.98 -2.47
N SER A 90 -2.69 -9.83 -3.48
CA SER A 90 -3.83 -10.58 -4.02
C SER A 90 -4.04 -11.93 -3.33
N ILE A 91 -3.10 -12.40 -2.50
CA ILE A 91 -3.19 -13.67 -1.76
C ILE A 91 -4.14 -13.48 -0.55
N PRO A 92 -5.30 -14.18 -0.51
CA PRO A 92 -6.33 -13.94 0.52
C PRO A 92 -5.81 -14.13 1.95
N ASP A 93 -5.02 -15.18 2.20
CA ASP A 93 -4.54 -15.49 3.54
C ASP A 93 -3.48 -14.49 4.02
N VAL A 94 -2.62 -13.97 3.13
CA VAL A 94 -1.72 -12.86 3.45
C VAL A 94 -2.53 -11.63 3.86
N ARG A 95 -3.61 -11.32 3.16
CA ARG A 95 -4.47 -10.17 3.52
C ARG A 95 -5.09 -10.31 4.89
N LYS A 96 -5.58 -11.49 5.25
CA LYS A 96 -6.14 -11.74 6.59
C LYS A 96 -5.13 -11.42 7.70
N ILE A 97 -3.87 -11.85 7.52
CA ILE A 97 -2.79 -11.57 8.46
C ILE A 97 -2.48 -10.06 8.52
N VAL A 98 -2.34 -9.42 7.36
CA VAL A 98 -1.96 -8.01 7.24
C VAL A 98 -3.03 -7.07 7.81
N VAL A 99 -4.32 -7.41 7.74
CA VAL A 99 -5.42 -6.61 8.33
C VAL A 99 -5.17 -6.31 9.80
N SER A 100 -4.70 -7.28 10.58
CA SER A 100 -4.40 -7.10 12.00
C SER A 100 -3.25 -6.10 12.20
N ILE A 101 -2.20 -6.17 11.39
CA ILE A 101 -1.06 -5.25 11.43
C ILE A 101 -1.52 -3.81 11.12
N GLN A 102 -2.37 -3.66 10.10
CA GLN A 102 -2.90 -2.35 9.70
C GLN A 102 -3.79 -1.72 10.79
N ARG A 103 -4.67 -2.52 11.40
CA ARG A 103 -5.55 -2.04 12.49
C ARG A 103 -4.80 -1.66 13.75
N ASN A 104 -3.73 -2.36 14.07
CA ASN A 104 -2.88 -2.06 15.22
C ASN A 104 -2.21 -0.68 15.13
N PHE A 105 -2.10 -0.07 13.95
CA PHE A 105 -1.58 1.29 13.81
C PHE A 105 -2.41 2.31 14.61
N LYS A 106 -3.72 2.19 14.60
CA LYS A 106 -4.60 3.05 15.40
C LYS A 106 -4.24 2.98 16.89
N GLU A 107 -4.01 1.78 17.41
CA GLU A 107 -3.68 1.58 18.82
C GLU A 107 -2.31 2.17 19.19
N LYS A 108 -1.32 2.03 18.30
CA LYS A 108 0.03 2.62 18.48
C LYS A 108 -0.01 4.15 18.41
N SER A 109 -1.00 4.73 17.75
CA SER A 109 -1.13 6.17 17.50
C SER A 109 -2.09 6.87 18.48
N LYS A 110 -2.41 6.29 19.64
CA LYS A 110 -3.36 6.82 20.63
C LYS A 110 -3.03 8.23 21.16
N HIS A 111 -1.77 8.62 21.08
CA HIS A 111 -1.30 9.93 21.53
C HIS A 111 -1.60 11.05 20.53
N HIS A 112 -1.98 10.72 19.31
CA HIS A 112 -2.34 11.67 18.27
C HIS A 112 -3.86 11.91 18.25
N LYS A 113 -4.28 13.15 17.93
CA LYS A 113 -5.70 13.52 17.78
C LYS A 113 -6.36 12.79 16.62
N GLY A 114 -5.59 12.37 15.63
CA GLY A 114 -6.08 11.64 14.46
C GLY A 114 -4.99 10.84 13.75
N ILE A 115 -5.43 9.98 12.86
CA ILE A 115 -4.58 9.19 11.96
C ILE A 115 -5.03 9.37 10.52
N VAL A 116 -4.08 9.38 9.61
CA VAL A 116 -4.29 9.31 8.16
C VAL A 116 -3.68 8.01 7.66
N VAL A 117 -4.49 7.17 7.05
CA VAL A 117 -4.05 5.87 6.54
C VAL A 117 -4.36 5.80 5.06
N ASP A 118 -3.34 5.48 4.25
CA ASP A 118 -3.55 5.31 2.82
C ASP A 118 -3.33 3.87 2.35
N GLY A 119 -4.10 3.45 1.33
CA GLY A 119 -4.03 2.10 0.79
C GLY A 119 -4.95 1.86 -0.39
N ARG A 120 -5.67 0.73 -0.34
CA ARG A 120 -6.58 0.27 -1.39
C ARG A 120 -7.97 -0.13 -0.87
N ASP A 121 -8.07 -0.41 0.40
CA ASP A 121 -9.24 -0.98 1.08
C ASP A 121 -9.39 -0.43 2.51
N ILE A 122 -8.81 0.75 2.74
CA ILE A 122 -8.77 1.34 4.08
C ILE A 122 -10.18 1.70 4.53
N GLY A 123 -10.94 2.40 3.67
CA GLY A 123 -12.31 2.85 3.98
C GLY A 123 -13.36 1.75 3.85
N THR A 124 -13.06 0.63 3.19
CA THR A 124 -14.00 -0.49 3.00
C THR A 124 -13.79 -1.61 4.02
N ILE A 125 -12.53 -1.98 4.30
CA ILE A 125 -12.19 -3.17 5.09
C ILE A 125 -11.45 -2.86 6.38
N ILE A 126 -10.41 -2.01 6.31
CA ILE A 126 -9.54 -1.78 7.47
C ILE A 126 -10.22 -0.91 8.52
N PHE A 127 -10.73 0.24 8.08
CA PHE A 127 -11.46 1.20 8.91
C PHE A 127 -12.81 1.58 8.26
N PRO A 128 -13.78 0.63 8.21
CA PRO A 128 -15.07 0.88 7.57
C PRO A 128 -15.88 2.00 8.25
N ASN A 129 -15.57 2.31 9.50
CA ASN A 129 -16.15 3.40 10.27
C ASN A 129 -15.22 4.62 10.37
N ALA A 130 -14.32 4.84 9.39
CA ALA A 130 -13.48 6.02 9.34
C ALA A 130 -14.34 7.31 9.30
N ASN A 131 -13.87 8.35 10.00
CA ASN A 131 -14.59 9.64 10.07
C ASN A 131 -14.61 10.38 8.72
N LEU A 132 -13.56 10.19 7.92
CA LEU A 132 -13.48 10.71 6.56
C LEU A 132 -12.89 9.62 5.65
N LYS A 133 -13.55 9.41 4.51
CA LYS A 133 -13.11 8.48 3.48
C LYS A 133 -12.91 9.25 2.17
N LEU A 134 -11.72 9.15 1.61
CA LEU A 134 -11.34 9.77 0.35
C LEU A 134 -10.92 8.70 -0.65
N PHE A 135 -11.44 8.77 -1.88
CA PHE A 135 -11.02 7.93 -2.98
C PHE A 135 -10.33 8.80 -4.04
N ILE A 136 -9.02 8.58 -4.21
CA ILE A 136 -8.20 9.40 -5.11
C ILE A 136 -7.99 8.65 -6.42
N SER A 137 -8.40 9.28 -7.52
CA SER A 137 -8.22 8.77 -8.88
C SER A 137 -7.40 9.73 -9.74
N ALA A 138 -6.71 9.19 -10.72
CA ALA A 138 -6.05 9.93 -11.79
C ALA A 138 -6.03 9.05 -13.04
N SER A 139 -5.92 9.66 -14.23
CA SER A 139 -5.81 8.91 -15.47
C SER A 139 -4.60 7.98 -15.48
N LEU A 140 -4.66 6.91 -16.26
CA LEU A 140 -3.53 6.00 -16.38
C LEU A 140 -2.26 6.72 -16.87
N GLU A 141 -2.42 7.65 -17.79
CA GLU A 141 -1.33 8.44 -18.33
C GLU A 141 -0.66 9.32 -17.27
N GLU A 142 -1.43 10.07 -16.47
CA GLU A 142 -0.88 10.88 -15.39
C GLU A 142 -0.16 10.06 -14.35
N ARG A 143 -0.73 8.91 -13.97
CA ARG A 143 -0.12 7.98 -13.03
C ARG A 143 1.17 7.38 -13.57
N ALA A 144 1.19 7.06 -14.87
CA ALA A 144 2.39 6.54 -15.54
C ALA A 144 3.50 7.58 -15.61
N LYS A 145 3.18 8.83 -15.95
CA LYS A 145 4.15 9.94 -15.95
C LYS A 145 4.79 10.14 -14.57
N ARG A 146 3.97 10.23 -13.51
CA ARG A 146 4.46 10.38 -12.13
C ARG A 146 5.37 9.21 -11.74
N ARG A 147 4.93 7.98 -12.01
CA ARG A 147 5.67 6.78 -11.63
C ARG A 147 6.99 6.63 -12.39
N PHE A 148 6.98 6.96 -13.68
CA PHE A 148 8.18 6.96 -14.49
C PHE A 148 9.20 7.97 -13.98
N SER A 149 8.79 9.20 -13.67
CA SER A 149 9.66 10.22 -13.06
C SER A 149 10.25 9.75 -11.74
N GLU A 150 9.44 9.15 -10.84
CA GLU A 150 9.93 8.60 -9.56
C GLU A 150 11.01 7.52 -9.74
N PHE A 151 10.88 6.68 -10.77
CA PHE A 151 11.88 5.65 -11.08
C PHE A 151 13.16 6.25 -11.66
N LEU A 152 13.04 7.24 -12.55
CA LEU A 152 14.20 7.94 -13.09
C LEU A 152 15.01 8.66 -12.01
N GLU A 153 14.33 9.38 -11.09
CA GLU A 153 14.97 10.05 -9.95
C GLU A 153 15.78 9.08 -9.06
N LYS A 154 15.36 7.82 -9.03
CA LYS A 154 16.02 6.74 -8.28
C LYS A 154 17.01 5.93 -9.12
N ASN A 155 17.36 6.41 -10.31
CA ASN A 155 18.24 5.72 -11.25
C ASN A 155 17.77 4.27 -11.60
N GLN A 156 16.45 4.02 -11.57
CA GLN A 156 15.88 2.73 -11.94
C GLN A 156 15.73 2.63 -13.47
N LYS A 157 16.24 1.55 -14.06
CA LYS A 157 16.15 1.30 -15.50
C LYS A 157 14.80 0.67 -15.83
N ILE A 158 13.87 1.46 -16.36
CA ILE A 158 12.56 1.00 -16.81
C ILE A 158 12.10 1.86 -17.98
N SER A 159 11.40 1.30 -18.96
CA SER A 159 10.78 2.08 -20.03
C SER A 159 9.41 2.63 -19.59
N TYR A 160 8.99 3.75 -20.21
CA TYR A 160 7.67 4.31 -19.98
C TYR A 160 6.54 3.33 -20.30
N ASN A 161 6.70 2.56 -21.41
CA ASN A 161 5.72 1.54 -21.80
C ASN A 161 5.62 0.41 -20.76
N ASP A 162 6.74 0.03 -20.14
CA ASP A 162 6.72 -0.99 -19.08
C ASP A 162 6.04 -0.48 -17.83
N VAL A 163 6.21 0.81 -17.49
CA VAL A 163 5.46 1.44 -16.39
C VAL A 163 3.96 1.39 -16.65
N ILE A 164 3.50 1.73 -17.87
CA ILE A 164 2.08 1.64 -18.26
C ILE A 164 1.57 0.21 -18.10
N LYS A 165 2.27 -0.78 -18.66
CA LYS A 165 1.90 -2.19 -18.57
C LYS A 165 1.83 -2.67 -17.10
N GLN A 166 2.79 -2.27 -16.27
CA GLN A 166 2.78 -2.61 -14.84
C GLN A 166 1.59 -2.00 -14.11
N LEU A 167 1.26 -0.74 -14.38
CA LEU A 167 0.10 -0.08 -13.78
C LEU A 167 -1.22 -0.74 -14.21
N GLN A 168 -1.38 -1.06 -15.49
CA GLN A 168 -2.57 -1.77 -16.00
C GLN A 168 -2.76 -3.13 -15.32
N LYS A 169 -1.70 -3.95 -15.27
CA LYS A 169 -1.74 -5.25 -14.59
C LYS A 169 -2.03 -5.12 -13.10
N ARG A 170 -1.52 -4.07 -12.46
CA ARG A 170 -1.77 -3.80 -11.05
C ARG A 170 -3.22 -3.37 -10.82
N ASP A 171 -3.73 -2.44 -11.63
CA ASP A 171 -5.12 -1.99 -11.55
C ASP A 171 -6.09 -3.16 -11.72
N GLN A 172 -5.81 -4.05 -12.68
CA GLN A 172 -6.61 -5.25 -12.88
C GLN A 172 -6.60 -6.13 -11.63
N ARG A 173 -5.42 -6.46 -11.09
CA ARG A 173 -5.32 -7.26 -9.86
C ARG A 173 -6.03 -6.59 -8.67
N ASP A 174 -5.83 -5.28 -8.48
CA ASP A 174 -6.44 -4.56 -7.37
C ASP A 174 -7.97 -4.53 -7.45
N LYS A 175 -8.56 -4.52 -8.66
CA LYS A 175 -10.00 -4.54 -8.90
C LYS A 175 -10.62 -5.93 -8.87
N GLU A 176 -9.94 -6.92 -9.43
CA GLU A 176 -10.49 -8.27 -9.66
C GLU A 176 -10.18 -9.26 -8.54
N ARG A 177 -9.31 -8.92 -7.59
CA ARG A 177 -9.01 -9.82 -6.47
C ARG A 177 -10.27 -10.15 -5.67
N SER A 178 -10.40 -11.43 -5.28
CA SER A 178 -11.57 -11.96 -4.58
C SER A 178 -11.78 -11.39 -3.17
N VAL A 179 -10.71 -10.91 -2.54
CA VAL A 179 -10.74 -10.33 -1.19
C VAL A 179 -10.30 -8.87 -1.23
N ALA A 180 -11.13 -8.00 -0.68
CA ALA A 180 -10.89 -6.55 -0.56
C ALA A 180 -10.53 -5.88 -1.91
N PRO A 181 -11.38 -5.97 -2.94
CA PRO A 181 -11.14 -5.29 -4.21
C PRO A 181 -11.04 -3.77 -4.02
N LEU A 182 -10.31 -3.11 -4.92
CA LEU A 182 -10.22 -1.65 -4.94
C LEU A 182 -11.55 -1.06 -5.43
N VAL A 183 -12.34 -0.56 -4.51
CA VAL A 183 -13.60 0.16 -4.78
C VAL A 183 -13.70 1.37 -3.87
N ALA A 184 -14.43 2.39 -4.30
CA ALA A 184 -14.73 3.52 -3.43
C ALA A 184 -15.65 3.08 -2.28
N ALA A 185 -15.36 3.57 -1.08
CA ALA A 185 -16.11 3.28 0.14
C ALA A 185 -17.32 4.21 0.29
#